data_d0c95c3ee56a2bb9bec85fe81c061bf8
#
_entry.id   d0c95c3ee56a2bb9bec85fe81c061bf8
#
_cell.length_a   1.000
_cell.length_b   1.000
_cell.length_c   1.000
_cell.angle_alpha   90.00
_cell.angle_beta   90.00
_cell.angle_gamma   90.00
#
_symmetry.space_group_name_H-M   'P 1'
#
loop_
_entity.id
_entity.type
_entity.pdbx_description
1 polymer ?
#
loop_
_entity_poly.entity_id
_entity_poly.type
_entity_poly.pdbx_seq_one_letter_code
_entity_poly.pdbx_strand_id
1 'polypeptide(L)'
;DVCSSDLGKMSSNTRFALNTWYAVALVNDGSTLTLYINGEKDNSMTVAPYEYALYGVQIGMPSKGYQSSQLFYGRLSEMRLWTRPLSAREIKANVCGVDPSTNGLVSYWRMNEGEGTTFYDLSPSKRDISYKNGITIDWTYDDTNKCLE
;
A
#
# COMPACT_ATOMS: atom_id res chain seq x y z
N ASP A 1 -2.33 -7.23 9.91
CA ASP A 1 -3.10 -8.17 9.07
C ASP A 1 -3.45 -7.49 7.75
N VAL A 2 -3.03 -8.07 6.63
CA VAL A 2 -3.53 -7.69 5.31
C VAL A 2 -4.79 -8.50 5.08
N CYS A 3 -5.95 -7.88 5.20
CA CYS A 3 -7.23 -8.57 5.16
C CYS A 3 -8.00 -8.24 3.89
N SER A 4 -8.36 -9.27 3.12
CA SER A 4 -9.50 -9.22 2.22
C SER A 4 -10.47 -10.32 2.66
N SER A 5 -11.75 -9.98 2.84
CA SER A 5 -12.78 -10.93 3.29
C SER A 5 -12.99 -12.09 2.32
N ASP A 6 -12.59 -11.92 1.07
CA ASP A 6 -12.86 -12.88 -0.01
C ASP A 6 -11.59 -13.65 -0.44
N LEU A 7 -10.39 -13.10 -0.17
CA LEU A 7 -9.10 -13.75 -0.45
C LEU A 7 -8.55 -14.56 0.72
N GLY A 8 -9.24 -14.55 1.86
CA GLY A 8 -8.72 -15.09 3.10
C GLY A 8 -7.86 -14.09 3.85
N LYS A 9 -7.35 -14.50 5.00
CA LYS A 9 -6.51 -13.69 5.87
C LYS A 9 -5.07 -14.15 5.78
N MET A 10 -4.16 -13.25 5.41
CA MET A 10 -2.73 -13.48 5.45
C MET A 10 -2.09 -12.56 6.48
N SER A 11 -1.26 -13.13 7.37
CA SER A 11 -0.50 -12.38 8.37
C SER A 11 0.97 -12.35 8.00
N SER A 12 1.66 -11.27 8.34
CA SER A 12 3.10 -11.18 8.22
C SER A 12 3.80 -12.13 9.20
N ASN A 13 4.90 -12.74 8.77
CA ASN A 13 5.84 -13.46 9.64
C ASN A 13 6.76 -12.45 10.36
N THR A 14 7.00 -11.30 9.77
CA THR A 14 7.79 -10.22 10.37
C THR A 14 7.05 -9.59 11.54
N ARG A 15 7.72 -9.43 12.68
CA ARG A 15 7.24 -8.63 13.80
C ARG A 15 7.67 -7.18 13.60
N PHE A 16 6.71 -6.29 13.46
CA PHE A 16 6.95 -4.87 13.28
C PHE A 16 7.35 -4.21 14.61
N ALA A 17 8.46 -3.48 14.60
CA ALA A 17 8.85 -2.62 15.71
C ALA A 17 8.08 -1.29 15.64
N LEU A 18 7.79 -0.72 16.80
CA LEU A 18 7.19 0.61 16.86
C LEU A 18 8.17 1.69 16.35
N ASN A 19 7.62 2.76 15.78
CA ASN A 19 8.38 3.89 15.25
C ASN A 19 9.45 3.50 14.21
N THR A 20 9.16 2.49 13.41
CA THR A 20 10.05 1.99 12.37
C THR A 20 9.29 1.94 11.05
N TRP A 21 9.90 2.48 9.99
CA TRP A 21 9.36 2.39 8.64
C TRP A 21 9.58 1.01 8.03
N TYR A 22 8.58 0.52 7.34
CA TYR A 22 8.63 -0.72 6.58
C TYR A 22 8.05 -0.50 5.19
N ALA A 23 8.75 -0.93 4.17
CA ALA A 23 8.19 -1.05 2.83
C ALA A 23 7.38 -2.35 2.76
N VAL A 24 6.11 -2.23 2.43
CA VAL A 24 5.18 -3.36 2.33
C VAL A 24 4.67 -3.46 0.89
N ALA A 25 4.78 -4.64 0.28
CA ALA A 25 4.18 -4.88 -1.03
C ALA A 25 3.38 -6.20 -1.01
N LEU A 26 2.20 -6.15 -1.61
CA LEU A 26 1.33 -7.29 -1.79
C LEU A 26 1.21 -7.58 -3.29
N VAL A 27 1.64 -8.77 -3.71
CA VAL A 27 1.66 -9.17 -5.12
C VAL A 27 0.73 -10.36 -5.32
N ASN A 28 -0.23 -10.21 -6.22
CA ASN A 28 -1.09 -11.28 -6.70
C ASN A 28 -0.72 -11.60 -8.15
N ASP A 29 -0.29 -12.83 -8.42
CA ASP A 29 0.08 -13.32 -9.75
C ASP A 29 -1.04 -14.13 -10.44
N GLY A 30 -2.22 -14.17 -9.82
CA GLY A 30 -3.39 -14.92 -10.29
C GLY A 30 -3.56 -16.28 -9.63
N SER A 31 -2.54 -16.81 -8.99
CA SER A 31 -2.54 -18.10 -8.27
C SER A 31 -2.02 -17.97 -6.84
N THR A 32 -1.13 -17.03 -6.61
CA THR A 32 -0.46 -16.82 -5.33
C THR A 32 -0.51 -15.36 -4.93
N LEU A 33 -0.90 -15.11 -3.71
CA LEU A 33 -0.76 -13.83 -3.05
C LEU A 33 0.52 -13.86 -2.23
N THR A 34 1.46 -12.96 -2.51
CA THR A 34 2.76 -12.90 -1.83
C THR A 34 2.95 -11.56 -1.15
N LEU A 35 3.30 -11.60 0.13
CA LEU A 35 3.66 -10.43 0.93
C LEU A 35 5.17 -10.26 0.93
N TYR A 36 5.60 -9.02 0.68
CA TYR A 36 7.00 -8.60 0.78
C TYR A 36 7.13 -7.53 1.85
N ILE A 37 8.18 -7.64 2.67
CA ILE A 37 8.58 -6.64 3.65
C ILE A 37 10.01 -6.21 3.33
N ASN A 38 10.21 -4.91 3.14
CA ASN A 38 11.51 -4.32 2.78
C ASN A 38 12.15 -4.97 1.54
N GLY A 39 11.30 -5.36 0.58
CA GLY A 39 11.74 -5.99 -0.66
C GLY A 39 12.06 -7.48 -0.56
N GLU A 40 11.93 -8.09 0.60
CA GLU A 40 12.14 -9.53 0.81
C GLU A 40 10.79 -10.25 1.00
N LYS A 41 10.67 -11.46 0.46
CA LYS A 41 9.46 -12.28 0.62
C LYS A 41 9.27 -12.65 2.09
N ASP A 42 8.12 -12.27 2.64
CA ASP A 42 7.77 -12.53 4.03
C ASP A 42 6.82 -13.73 4.18
N ASN A 43 5.70 -13.70 3.44
CA ASN A 43 4.72 -14.80 3.48
C ASN A 43 4.04 -14.95 2.12
N SER A 44 3.36 -16.08 1.92
CA SER A 44 2.53 -16.28 0.71
C SER A 44 1.42 -17.28 0.97
N MET A 45 0.33 -17.15 0.21
CA MET A 45 -0.79 -18.09 0.21
C MET A 45 -1.30 -18.32 -1.20
N THR A 46 -1.81 -19.53 -1.45
CA THR A 46 -2.52 -19.81 -2.70
C THR A 46 -3.88 -19.12 -2.67
N VAL A 47 -4.24 -18.50 -3.77
CA VAL A 47 -5.55 -17.89 -3.97
C VAL A 47 -6.25 -18.57 -5.14
N ALA A 48 -7.55 -18.77 -5.01
CA ALA A 48 -8.33 -19.24 -6.14
C ALA A 48 -8.39 -18.17 -7.25
N PRO A 49 -8.44 -18.53 -8.53
CA PRO A 49 -8.76 -17.60 -9.59
C PRO A 49 -10.14 -16.98 -9.28
N TYR A 50 -10.17 -15.69 -9.10
CA TYR A 50 -11.39 -14.98 -8.69
C TYR A 50 -11.81 -13.97 -9.75
N GLU A 51 -13.07 -13.99 -10.13
CA GLU A 51 -13.66 -12.89 -10.90
C GLU A 51 -14.04 -11.77 -9.92
N TYR A 52 -13.22 -10.73 -9.88
CA TYR A 52 -13.42 -9.63 -8.94
C TYR A 52 -14.52 -8.68 -9.41
N ALA A 53 -15.54 -8.53 -8.60
CA ALA A 53 -16.24 -7.26 -8.54
C ALA A 53 -15.35 -6.27 -7.77
N LEU A 54 -14.70 -5.35 -8.47
CA LEU A 54 -13.80 -4.36 -7.85
C LEU A 54 -14.63 -3.36 -7.05
N TYR A 55 -14.78 -3.60 -5.77
CA TYR A 55 -15.40 -2.63 -4.83
C TYR A 55 -14.44 -1.51 -4.39
N GLY A 56 -13.25 -1.46 -4.98
CA GLY A 56 -12.21 -0.50 -4.63
C GLY A 56 -11.16 -1.07 -3.68
N VAL A 57 -10.07 -0.32 -3.54
CA VAL A 57 -8.99 -0.59 -2.59
C VAL A 57 -9.18 0.30 -1.38
N GLN A 58 -9.19 -0.28 -0.19
CA GLN A 58 -9.20 0.46 1.07
C GLN A 58 -7.90 0.21 1.82
N ILE A 59 -7.35 1.28 2.39
CA ILE A 59 -6.08 1.24 3.10
C ILE A 59 -6.29 1.84 4.49
N GLY A 60 -5.75 1.15 5.48
CA GLY A 60 -5.84 1.59 6.87
C GLY A 60 -7.13 1.20 7.60
N MET A 61 -8.13 0.69 6.89
CA MET A 61 -9.37 0.22 7.50
C MET A 61 -10.03 -0.90 6.67
N PRO A 62 -10.74 -1.83 7.27
CA PRO A 62 -11.50 -2.84 6.53
C PRO A 62 -12.75 -2.26 5.86
N SER A 63 -13.19 -2.89 4.76
CA SER A 63 -14.27 -2.40 3.91
C SER A 63 -15.68 -2.47 4.50
N LYS A 64 -15.93 -3.35 5.48
CA LYS A 64 -17.24 -3.53 6.15
C LYS A 64 -17.08 -4.01 7.59
N GLY A 65 -17.98 -3.55 8.47
CA GLY A 65 -18.12 -4.12 9.83
C GLY A 65 -16.87 -3.99 10.70
N TYR A 66 -16.11 -2.93 10.54
CA TYR A 66 -14.86 -2.75 11.25
C TYR A 66 -15.06 -2.55 12.76
N GLN A 67 -14.14 -3.10 13.52
CA GLN A 67 -13.92 -2.75 14.93
C GLN A 67 -12.85 -1.65 14.98
N SER A 68 -12.89 -0.77 15.96
CA SER A 68 -11.86 0.26 16.14
C SER A 68 -10.44 -0.33 16.29
N SER A 69 -10.33 -1.55 16.77
CA SER A 69 -9.07 -2.30 16.86
C SER A 69 -8.48 -2.74 15.50
N GLN A 70 -9.23 -2.59 14.41
CA GLN A 70 -8.79 -2.95 13.05
C GLN A 70 -8.33 -1.73 12.25
N LEU A 71 -8.31 -0.55 12.84
CA LEU A 71 -7.78 0.65 12.21
C LEU A 71 -6.24 0.64 12.25
N PHE A 72 -5.65 1.12 11.19
CA PHE A 72 -4.20 1.32 11.16
C PHE A 72 -3.85 2.62 11.91
N TYR A 73 -3.01 2.48 12.91
CA TYR A 73 -2.46 3.61 13.66
C TYR A 73 -0.98 3.77 13.29
N GLY A 74 -0.70 4.72 12.41
CA GLY A 74 0.67 4.93 11.93
C GLY A 74 0.73 5.95 10.81
N ARG A 75 1.87 6.02 10.14
CA ARG A 75 2.12 6.91 9.02
C ARG A 75 2.16 6.10 7.73
N LEU A 76 1.68 6.68 6.63
CA LEU A 76 1.70 6.09 5.29
C LEU A 76 2.42 7.03 4.34
N SER A 77 3.17 6.46 3.41
CA SER A 77 3.88 7.17 2.37
C SER A 77 4.09 6.26 1.16
N GLU A 78 4.37 6.84 0.01
CA GLU A 78 4.82 6.12 -1.18
C GLU A 78 3.85 5.02 -1.66
N MET A 79 2.54 5.30 -1.67
CA MET A 79 1.52 4.33 -2.09
C MET A 79 1.46 4.17 -3.60
N ARG A 80 1.43 2.93 -4.06
CA ARG A 80 1.41 2.59 -5.50
C ARG A 80 0.46 1.45 -5.80
N LEU A 81 -0.22 1.56 -6.93
CA LEU A 81 -1.04 0.48 -7.50
C LEU A 81 -0.49 0.08 -8.86
N TRP A 82 -0.49 -1.22 -9.13
CA TRP A 82 0.06 -1.81 -10.34
C TRP A 82 -0.95 -2.74 -11.00
N THR A 83 -0.96 -2.78 -12.34
CA THR A 83 -1.78 -3.73 -13.14
C THR A 83 -1.10 -5.06 -13.39
N ARG A 84 0.14 -5.23 -12.94
CA ARG A 84 0.93 -6.45 -13.11
C ARG A 84 1.62 -6.84 -11.82
N PRO A 85 1.89 -8.14 -11.63
CA PRO A 85 2.77 -8.56 -10.55
C PRO A 85 4.18 -7.98 -10.74
N LEU A 86 4.77 -7.51 -9.65
CA LEU A 86 6.16 -7.09 -9.61
C LEU A 86 7.05 -8.22 -9.12
N SER A 87 8.24 -8.35 -9.70
CA SER A 87 9.28 -9.23 -9.18
C SER A 87 9.87 -8.68 -7.87
N ALA A 88 10.46 -9.53 -7.04
CA ALA A 88 11.16 -9.12 -5.83
C ALA A 88 12.24 -8.05 -6.09
N ARG A 89 12.94 -8.17 -7.23
CA ARG A 89 13.95 -7.18 -7.65
C ARG A 89 13.34 -5.82 -7.94
N GLU A 90 12.19 -5.77 -8.64
CA GLU A 90 11.47 -4.51 -8.90
C GLU A 90 10.94 -3.90 -7.61
N ILE A 91 10.38 -4.71 -6.71
CA ILE A 91 9.88 -4.24 -5.41
C ILE A 91 11.02 -3.59 -4.63
N LYS A 92 12.18 -4.25 -4.54
CA LYS A 92 13.35 -3.76 -3.83
C LYS A 92 13.92 -2.47 -4.47
N ALA A 93 13.99 -2.42 -5.79
CA ALA A 93 14.48 -1.24 -6.53
C ALA A 93 13.55 -0.02 -6.37
N ASN A 94 12.26 -0.25 -6.18
CA ASN A 94 11.24 0.80 -6.12
C ASN A 94 10.85 1.20 -4.69
N VAL A 95 11.53 0.73 -3.66
CA VAL A 95 11.19 1.07 -2.26
C VAL A 95 11.17 2.59 -2.08
N CYS A 96 12.13 3.28 -2.64
CA CYS A 96 12.35 4.72 -2.48
C CYS A 96 11.67 5.62 -3.49
N GLY A 97 10.86 5.09 -4.36
CA GLY A 97 10.22 5.85 -5.43
C GLY A 97 10.22 5.07 -6.72
N VAL A 98 9.48 5.55 -7.68
CA VAL A 98 9.38 5.00 -9.02
C VAL A 98 9.16 6.12 -10.00
N ASP A 99 9.67 5.95 -11.24
CA ASP A 99 9.29 6.85 -12.32
C ASP A 99 7.76 6.76 -12.54
N PRO A 100 7.01 7.88 -12.43
CA PRO A 100 5.56 7.89 -12.61
C PRO A 100 5.10 7.34 -13.96
N SER A 101 5.95 7.31 -14.98
CA SER A 101 5.66 6.77 -16.31
C SER A 101 5.94 5.27 -16.44
N THR A 102 6.37 4.60 -15.37
CA THR A 102 6.71 3.17 -15.41
C THR A 102 5.54 2.32 -15.88
N ASN A 103 5.80 1.43 -16.83
CA ASN A 103 4.77 0.57 -17.40
C ASN A 103 4.09 -0.31 -16.35
N GLY A 104 2.76 -0.28 -16.37
CA GLY A 104 1.91 -1.02 -15.42
C GLY A 104 1.63 -0.28 -14.11
N LEU A 105 2.24 0.88 -13.88
CA LEU A 105 1.88 1.74 -12.74
C LEU A 105 0.53 2.41 -13.02
N VAL A 106 -0.43 2.17 -12.15
CA VAL A 106 -1.81 2.70 -12.29
C VAL A 106 -1.98 4.00 -11.52
N SER A 107 -1.46 4.03 -10.30
CA SER A 107 -1.51 5.21 -9.45
C SER A 107 -0.32 5.25 -8.50
N TYR A 108 0.12 6.46 -8.18
CA TYR A 108 1.25 6.72 -7.30
C TYR A 108 1.01 8.00 -6.49
N TRP A 109 0.77 7.84 -5.19
CA TRP A 109 0.61 8.92 -4.23
C TRP A 109 1.80 8.92 -3.27
N ARG A 110 2.59 9.99 -3.31
CA ARG A 110 3.73 10.12 -2.40
C ARG A 110 3.32 10.44 -0.97
N MET A 111 2.18 11.10 -0.80
CA MET A 111 1.66 11.53 0.50
C MET A 111 2.64 12.45 1.24
N ASN A 112 3.26 13.39 0.52
CA ASN A 112 4.24 14.35 1.04
C ASN A 112 3.88 15.80 0.70
N GLU A 113 2.59 16.08 0.46
CA GLU A 113 2.10 17.42 0.10
C GLU A 113 2.30 18.43 1.22
N GLY A 114 2.26 18.01 2.49
CA GLY A 114 2.53 18.84 3.66
C GLY A 114 1.39 19.75 4.09
N GLU A 115 0.35 19.90 3.26
CA GLU A 115 -0.83 20.71 3.56
C GLU A 115 -2.06 20.24 2.77
N GLY A 116 -3.23 20.72 3.17
CA GLY A 116 -4.49 20.44 2.46
C GLY A 116 -5.05 19.04 2.75
N THR A 117 -5.97 18.61 1.89
CA THR A 117 -6.73 17.36 2.04
C THR A 117 -6.70 16.51 0.76
N THR A 118 -5.80 16.80 -0.16
CA THR A 118 -5.67 16.10 -1.44
C THR A 118 -4.30 15.43 -1.54
N PHE A 119 -4.31 14.15 -1.91
CA PHE A 119 -3.13 13.40 -2.31
C PHE A 119 -3.09 13.32 -3.83
N TYR A 120 -2.06 13.85 -4.45
CA TYR A 120 -1.94 13.91 -5.90
C TYR A 120 -1.37 12.61 -6.47
N ASP A 121 -2.07 12.08 -7.48
CA ASP A 121 -1.58 10.93 -8.24
C ASP A 121 -0.54 11.39 -9.26
N LEU A 122 0.70 11.03 -9.05
CA LEU A 122 1.81 11.36 -9.93
C LEU A 122 1.81 10.56 -11.24
N SER A 123 1.08 9.43 -11.30
CA SER A 123 0.98 8.62 -12.51
C SER A 123 0.26 9.34 -13.64
N PRO A 124 0.34 8.86 -14.90
CA PRO A 124 -0.44 9.41 -16.00
C PRO A 124 -1.96 9.34 -15.80
N SER A 125 -2.45 8.47 -14.91
CA SER A 125 -3.88 8.29 -14.63
C SER A 125 -4.52 9.45 -13.87
N LYS A 126 -3.74 10.25 -13.12
CA LYS A 126 -4.18 11.44 -12.38
C LYS A 126 -5.41 11.20 -11.50
N ARG A 127 -5.41 10.10 -10.75
CA ARG A 127 -6.50 9.71 -9.83
C ARG A 127 -6.23 10.26 -8.44
N ASP A 128 -6.38 11.57 -8.29
CA ASP A 128 -6.20 12.25 -7.01
C ASP A 128 -7.23 11.76 -5.98
N ILE A 129 -6.80 11.64 -4.74
CA ILE A 129 -7.65 11.29 -3.60
C ILE A 129 -7.87 12.56 -2.78
N SER A 130 -9.12 12.95 -2.58
CA SER A 130 -9.47 14.10 -1.75
C SER A 130 -10.39 13.69 -0.62
N TYR A 131 -10.07 14.12 0.59
CA TYR A 131 -10.97 14.02 1.72
C TYR A 131 -11.91 15.23 1.78
N LYS A 132 -13.20 14.96 1.95
CA LYS A 132 -14.24 15.97 2.13
C LYS A 132 -14.74 15.92 3.58
N ASN A 133 -15.32 17.05 4.04
CA ASN A 133 -16.06 17.12 5.31
C ASN A 133 -15.22 17.05 6.60
N GLY A 134 -14.32 18.03 6.79
CA GLY A 134 -13.77 18.35 8.11
C GLY A 134 -12.80 17.32 8.69
N ILE A 135 -12.31 16.37 7.88
CA ILE A 135 -11.22 15.49 8.28
C ILE A 135 -9.92 16.29 8.23
N THR A 136 -9.23 16.35 9.34
CA THR A 136 -7.88 16.92 9.40
C THR A 136 -6.88 15.81 9.10
N ILE A 137 -6.01 16.04 8.12
CA ILE A 137 -4.86 15.20 7.87
C ILE A 137 -3.71 15.74 8.69
N ASP A 138 -3.11 14.90 9.50
CA ASP A 138 -1.90 15.24 10.24
C ASP A 138 -0.68 15.00 9.33
N TRP A 139 -0.21 16.07 8.74
CA TRP A 139 1.00 16.08 7.92
C TRP A 139 2.21 16.14 8.84
N THR A 140 2.92 15.04 8.97
CA THR A 140 4.18 15.02 9.71
C THR A 140 5.34 14.91 8.74
N TYR A 141 6.25 15.88 8.81
CA TYR A 141 7.54 15.75 8.17
C TYR A 141 8.39 14.77 9.01
N ASP A 142 8.92 13.75 8.36
CA ASP A 142 9.72 12.73 9.01
C ASP A 142 11.04 12.55 8.25
N ASP A 143 12.11 13.10 8.81
CA ASP A 143 13.47 12.96 8.25
C ASP A 143 13.95 11.51 8.27
N THR A 144 13.29 10.64 9.06
CA THR A 144 13.64 9.23 9.16
C THR A 144 13.02 8.38 8.06
N ASN A 145 12.12 8.96 7.25
CA ASN A 145 11.68 8.34 5.99
C ASN A 145 12.79 8.43 4.93
N LYS A 146 14.00 8.22 5.35
CA LYS A 146 15.06 7.86 4.43
C LYS A 146 14.69 6.49 3.92
N CYS A 147 14.38 6.42 2.67
CA CYS A 147 14.18 5.19 1.93
C CYS A 147 15.24 4.20 2.37
N LEU A 148 14.86 3.27 3.19
CA LEU A 148 15.65 2.20 3.79
C LEU A 148 17.07 2.09 3.20
N GLU A 149 18.01 2.90 3.74
CA GLU A 149 19.44 2.80 3.43
C GLU A 149 19.98 1.44 3.87
#